data_2ba459d04772f15ee50dd546dde4f222
#
_entry.id   2ba459d04772f15ee50dd546dde4f222
#
_cell.length_a   1.000
_cell.length_b   1.000
_cell.length_c   1.000
_cell.angle_alpha   90.00
_cell.angle_beta   90.00
_cell.angle_gamma   90.00
#
_symmetry.space_group_name_H-M   'P 1'
#
loop_
_entity.id
_entity.type
_entity.pdbx_description
1 polymer ?
#
loop_
_entity_poly.entity_id
_entity_poly.type
_entity_poly.pdbx_seq_one_letter_code
_entity_poly.pdbx_strand_id
1 'polypeptide(L)'
;MLMAALSVAQTHIECVGTATQVVSRGDTLFFFADEVHLRSKIGAADWYSTKTGALVQSNAEEIYPDDGGYYLRKAGVNYTPVYAFTYPDYAPTGLEATVTPYCRKTDLKLTGTIPAISYINENGASRTYARACTICYTTLAWNTEQWVDSVASQQETLRTGTYQLLPIYRATDVVVRWDDAIAEALGLTADSVVATLTEPHAITCMPTTITTTRGGSERSNEIDRPKEASVLNGSAPLEIAFYSNPTPAVEYFSWRIYHGSNLIVQRQDADIRYTFMDPGAYRVVHSVSNSYCPCADPVDPDCQQDSVEILVNVSESQLLVPNVFTPNGDGQNDEFRVVYRSLREFHCWIYNRWGKLVYEWTDPAKGWDGTINGRPAAEGAYYYVIRAMGTDADKNAKYVGIKASYTKGKLNASEALIGVYQLSGDINLIRGSK
;
A
#
# COMPACT_ATOMS: atom_id res chain seq x y z
N MET A 1 7.45 -20.71 -2.86
CA MET A 1 8.53 -21.72 -3.02
C MET A 1 7.92 -22.96 -3.63
N LEU A 2 7.81 -23.01 -4.96
CA LEU A 2 7.39 -24.19 -5.70
C LEU A 2 8.62 -24.63 -6.47
N MET A 3 9.33 -25.62 -5.97
CA MET A 3 10.31 -26.36 -6.77
C MET A 3 9.55 -27.12 -7.84
N ALA A 4 9.55 -26.58 -9.07
CA ALA A 4 9.24 -27.40 -10.22
C ALA A 4 10.37 -28.42 -10.37
N ALA A 5 10.08 -29.69 -10.09
CA ALA A 5 10.96 -30.79 -10.42
C ALA A 5 11.12 -30.77 -11.96
N LEU A 6 12.24 -30.21 -12.42
CA LEU A 6 12.68 -30.36 -13.81
C LEU A 6 12.91 -31.85 -14.04
N SER A 7 12.08 -32.47 -14.87
CA SER A 7 12.37 -33.81 -15.40
C SER A 7 13.69 -33.69 -16.16
N VAL A 8 14.76 -34.23 -15.58
CA VAL A 8 16.03 -34.39 -16.26
C VAL A 8 15.75 -35.29 -17.49
N ALA A 9 15.86 -34.69 -18.69
CA ALA A 9 15.78 -35.48 -19.91
C ALA A 9 16.81 -36.60 -19.80
N GLN A 10 16.38 -37.84 -19.90
CA GLN A 10 17.29 -38.99 -19.91
C GLN A 10 18.13 -38.90 -21.19
N THR A 11 19.30 -38.27 -21.11
CA THR A 11 20.25 -38.26 -22.21
C THR A 11 21.01 -39.55 -22.23
N HIS A 12 21.29 -40.04 -23.44
CA HIS A 12 22.15 -41.20 -23.67
C HIS A 12 23.64 -40.83 -23.65
N ILE A 13 23.94 -39.56 -23.42
CA ILE A 13 25.26 -38.97 -23.27
C ILE A 13 25.36 -38.36 -21.87
N GLU A 14 26.46 -38.58 -21.19
CA GLU A 14 26.84 -37.90 -19.95
C GLU A 14 28.11 -37.11 -20.16
N CYS A 15 28.28 -36.04 -19.36
CA CYS A 15 29.52 -35.31 -19.27
C CYS A 15 30.31 -35.80 -18.07
N VAL A 16 31.58 -36.16 -18.31
CA VAL A 16 32.51 -36.70 -17.28
C VAL A 16 33.56 -35.62 -17.03
N GLY A 17 33.67 -35.16 -15.78
CA GLY A 17 34.50 -34.06 -15.35
C GLY A 17 33.67 -33.01 -14.59
N THR A 18 34.28 -31.84 -14.29
CA THR A 18 33.57 -30.74 -13.64
C THR A 18 32.71 -29.99 -14.64
N ALA A 19 31.42 -30.31 -14.68
CA ALA A 19 30.47 -29.68 -15.56
C ALA A 19 29.12 -29.48 -14.88
N THR A 20 28.35 -28.48 -15.32
CA THR A 20 26.95 -28.30 -14.93
C THR A 20 26.02 -28.56 -16.12
N GLN A 21 24.91 -29.20 -15.86
CA GLN A 21 23.88 -29.49 -16.84
C GLN A 21 22.73 -28.50 -16.73
N VAL A 22 22.37 -27.89 -17.86
CA VAL A 22 21.22 -27.00 -17.96
C VAL A 22 20.27 -27.52 -19.04
N VAL A 23 18.98 -27.48 -18.79
CA VAL A 23 17.95 -27.79 -19.81
C VAL A 23 17.35 -26.48 -20.31
N SER A 24 17.51 -26.22 -21.60
CA SER A 24 16.97 -25.02 -22.26
C SER A 24 16.08 -25.40 -23.43
N ARG A 25 14.78 -25.08 -23.35
CA ARG A 25 13.78 -25.38 -24.38
C ARG A 25 13.73 -26.87 -24.81
N GLY A 26 14.02 -27.77 -23.86
CA GLY A 26 14.07 -29.20 -24.10
C GLY A 26 15.45 -29.74 -24.54
N ASP A 27 16.39 -28.87 -24.90
CA ASP A 27 17.76 -29.25 -25.25
C ASP A 27 18.61 -29.35 -23.95
N THR A 28 19.54 -30.31 -23.90
CA THR A 28 20.48 -30.49 -22.79
C THR A 28 21.81 -29.83 -23.12
N LEU A 29 22.22 -28.85 -22.32
CA LEU A 29 23.48 -28.14 -22.42
C LEU A 29 24.38 -28.49 -21.25
N PHE A 30 25.65 -28.75 -21.53
CA PHE A 30 26.72 -28.91 -20.56
C PHE A 30 27.66 -27.70 -20.62
N PHE A 31 27.91 -27.09 -19.49
CA PHE A 31 28.90 -26.03 -19.32
C PHE A 31 30.04 -26.55 -18.47
N PHE A 32 31.26 -26.26 -18.85
CA PHE A 32 32.47 -26.68 -18.14
C PHE A 32 33.54 -25.59 -18.22
N ALA A 33 34.48 -25.61 -17.27
CA ALA A 33 35.61 -24.67 -17.21
C ALA A 33 36.93 -25.35 -17.54
N ASP A 34 37.03 -26.65 -17.24
CA ASP A 34 38.22 -27.47 -17.46
C ASP A 34 37.93 -28.52 -18.54
N GLU A 35 38.95 -29.32 -18.86
CA GLU A 35 38.84 -30.41 -19.82
C GLU A 35 37.82 -31.45 -19.32
N VAL A 36 36.86 -31.80 -20.19
CA VAL A 36 35.81 -32.84 -19.93
C VAL A 36 35.74 -33.81 -21.09
N HIS A 37 35.10 -34.95 -20.87
CA HIS A 37 34.71 -35.84 -21.96
C HIS A 37 33.23 -36.12 -21.93
N LEU A 38 32.66 -36.31 -23.12
CA LEU A 38 31.32 -36.83 -23.32
C LEU A 38 31.39 -38.33 -23.43
N ARG A 39 30.63 -39.05 -22.58
CA ARG A 39 30.58 -40.53 -22.57
C ARG A 39 29.22 -41.03 -23.03
N SER A 40 29.24 -42.06 -23.85
CA SER A 40 28.08 -42.78 -24.31
C SER A 40 27.59 -43.77 -23.23
N LYS A 41 26.34 -43.64 -22.79
CA LYS A 41 25.69 -44.61 -21.88
C LYS A 41 25.23 -45.90 -22.56
N ILE A 42 25.34 -45.97 -23.89
CA ILE A 42 24.93 -47.13 -24.69
C ILE A 42 26.13 -47.95 -25.16
N GLY A 43 27.34 -47.66 -24.60
CA GLY A 43 28.61 -48.22 -25.02
C GLY A 43 29.09 -47.62 -26.37
N ALA A 44 30.12 -48.22 -26.99
CA ALA A 44 30.71 -47.70 -28.19
C ALA A 44 29.67 -47.41 -29.29
N ALA A 45 29.74 -46.20 -29.88
CA ALA A 45 28.83 -45.67 -30.88
C ALA A 45 29.58 -44.70 -31.83
N ASP A 46 28.93 -44.35 -32.92
CA ASP A 46 29.45 -43.30 -33.81
C ASP A 46 28.95 -41.92 -33.32
N TRP A 47 29.86 -40.98 -33.20
CA TRP A 47 29.58 -39.63 -32.74
C TRP A 47 29.52 -38.66 -33.95
N TYR A 48 28.49 -37.83 -33.98
CA TYR A 48 28.23 -36.88 -35.05
C TYR A 48 28.04 -35.45 -34.48
N SER A 49 28.48 -34.46 -35.26
CA SER A 49 28.21 -33.06 -34.97
C SER A 49 26.80 -32.69 -35.42
N THR A 50 26.03 -31.97 -34.58
CA THR A 50 24.72 -31.42 -34.97
C THR A 50 24.84 -30.31 -35.97
N LYS A 51 25.97 -29.54 -35.97
CA LYS A 51 26.21 -28.39 -36.84
C LYS A 51 26.49 -28.78 -38.28
N THR A 52 27.26 -29.82 -38.46
CA THR A 52 27.72 -30.23 -39.82
C THR A 52 27.08 -31.52 -40.29
N GLY A 53 26.53 -32.32 -39.39
CA GLY A 53 26.10 -33.69 -39.68
C GLY A 53 27.27 -34.65 -39.96
N ALA A 54 28.51 -34.20 -39.79
CA ALA A 54 29.69 -35.00 -40.06
C ALA A 54 30.01 -35.95 -38.89
N LEU A 55 30.62 -37.10 -39.24
CA LEU A 55 31.18 -38.01 -38.27
C LEU A 55 32.37 -37.35 -37.57
N VAL A 56 32.32 -37.31 -36.23
CA VAL A 56 33.39 -36.81 -35.35
C VAL A 56 34.34 -37.95 -35.01
N GLN A 57 33.76 -39.08 -34.53
CA GLN A 57 34.53 -40.26 -34.17
C GLN A 57 33.65 -41.49 -34.32
N SER A 58 34.23 -42.61 -34.82
CA SER A 58 33.53 -43.87 -34.99
C SER A 58 33.83 -44.85 -33.88
N ASN A 59 32.83 -45.63 -33.48
CA ASN A 59 32.89 -46.72 -32.54
C ASN A 59 33.65 -46.37 -31.25
N ALA A 60 33.36 -45.20 -30.69
CA ALA A 60 34.01 -44.71 -29.46
C ALA A 60 33.01 -44.68 -28.30
N GLU A 61 33.49 -44.94 -27.10
CA GLU A 61 32.71 -44.77 -25.86
C GLU A 61 32.76 -43.31 -25.36
N GLU A 62 33.84 -42.63 -25.63
CA GLU A 62 34.09 -41.25 -25.16
C GLU A 62 34.66 -40.39 -26.26
N ILE A 63 34.41 -39.09 -26.22
CA ILE A 63 35.05 -38.06 -27.04
C ILE A 63 35.42 -36.86 -26.18
N TYR A 64 36.42 -36.08 -26.58
CA TYR A 64 36.73 -34.74 -26.10
C TYR A 64 35.97 -33.73 -26.94
N PRO A 65 34.98 -33.04 -26.38
CA PRO A 65 34.17 -32.12 -27.20
C PRO A 65 34.86 -30.78 -27.40
N ASP A 66 34.76 -30.26 -28.63
CA ASP A 66 34.80 -28.82 -28.88
C ASP A 66 33.45 -28.20 -28.59
N ASP A 67 33.35 -26.87 -28.57
CA ASP A 67 32.07 -26.18 -28.41
C ASP A 67 31.08 -26.51 -29.52
N GLY A 68 29.94 -27.05 -29.14
CA GLY A 68 28.93 -27.45 -30.12
C GLY A 68 27.99 -28.57 -29.64
N GLY A 69 27.24 -29.10 -30.61
CA GLY A 69 26.27 -30.16 -30.37
C GLY A 69 26.72 -31.50 -30.90
N TYR A 70 26.43 -32.57 -30.15
CA TYR A 70 26.82 -33.94 -30.43
C TYR A 70 25.64 -34.89 -30.28
N TYR A 71 25.51 -35.83 -31.21
CA TYR A 71 24.57 -36.93 -31.09
C TYR A 71 25.23 -38.28 -31.40
N LEU A 72 24.67 -39.32 -30.82
CA LEU A 72 25.11 -40.69 -31.10
C LEU A 72 24.30 -41.32 -32.21
N ARG A 73 24.97 -42.17 -33.01
CA ARG A 73 24.30 -43.09 -33.92
C ARG A 73 24.80 -44.53 -33.66
N LYS A 74 23.88 -45.43 -33.41
CA LYS A 74 24.19 -46.86 -33.23
C LYS A 74 23.14 -47.70 -33.95
N ALA A 75 23.58 -48.71 -34.71
CA ALA A 75 22.68 -49.59 -35.50
C ALA A 75 21.67 -48.80 -36.37
N GLY A 76 22.07 -47.65 -36.93
CA GLY A 76 21.23 -46.80 -37.79
C GLY A 76 20.26 -45.88 -37.04
N VAL A 77 20.21 -45.91 -35.69
CA VAL A 77 19.35 -45.03 -34.87
C VAL A 77 20.12 -43.83 -34.36
N ASN A 78 19.58 -42.63 -34.54
CA ASN A 78 20.10 -41.41 -33.93
C ASN A 78 19.47 -41.20 -32.55
N TYR A 79 20.29 -40.80 -31.59
CA TYR A 79 19.90 -40.48 -30.22
C TYR A 79 19.87 -38.98 -30.00
N THR A 80 19.07 -38.55 -29.02
CA THR A 80 18.90 -37.13 -28.64
C THR A 80 20.26 -36.48 -28.42
N PRO A 81 20.52 -35.30 -29.05
CA PRO A 81 21.78 -34.58 -28.91
C PRO A 81 21.95 -33.94 -27.55
N VAL A 82 23.22 -33.64 -27.25
CA VAL A 82 23.63 -32.75 -26.14
C VAL A 82 24.53 -31.66 -26.73
N TYR A 83 24.65 -30.56 -26.01
CA TYR A 83 25.45 -29.40 -26.40
C TYR A 83 26.46 -29.11 -25.32
N ALA A 84 27.72 -28.93 -25.69
CA ALA A 84 28.86 -28.73 -24.77
C ALA A 84 29.51 -27.38 -25.07
N PHE A 85 29.85 -26.65 -23.99
CA PHE A 85 30.41 -25.30 -24.09
C PHE A 85 31.47 -25.04 -23.03
N THR A 86 32.61 -24.53 -23.45
CA THR A 86 33.65 -24.02 -22.55
C THR A 86 33.23 -22.69 -21.99
N TYR A 87 32.65 -22.68 -20.77
CA TYR A 87 31.99 -21.51 -20.20
C TYR A 87 32.88 -20.23 -20.16
N PRO A 88 34.19 -20.28 -19.79
CA PRO A 88 35.04 -19.09 -19.79
C PRO A 88 35.16 -18.39 -21.13
N ASP A 89 35.03 -19.09 -22.27
CA ASP A 89 35.13 -18.50 -23.63
C ASP A 89 33.96 -17.55 -23.96
N TYR A 90 32.89 -17.65 -23.17
CA TYR A 90 31.70 -16.83 -23.29
C TYR A 90 31.62 -15.73 -22.23
N ALA A 91 32.72 -15.45 -21.53
CA ALA A 91 32.74 -14.36 -20.55
C ALA A 91 32.43 -13.02 -21.21
N PRO A 92 31.50 -12.21 -20.69
CA PRO A 92 31.28 -10.85 -21.18
C PRO A 92 32.52 -10.00 -21.03
N THR A 93 32.74 -9.08 -21.98
CA THR A 93 33.91 -8.19 -21.98
C THR A 93 33.50 -6.73 -22.08
N GLY A 94 34.22 -5.88 -21.32
CA GLY A 94 33.99 -4.42 -21.33
C GLY A 94 32.56 -4.05 -20.91
N LEU A 95 31.97 -4.81 -19.99
CA LEU A 95 30.64 -4.46 -19.49
C LEU A 95 30.74 -3.22 -18.60
N GLU A 96 29.93 -2.23 -18.93
CA GLU A 96 29.74 -1.02 -18.15
C GLU A 96 28.25 -0.84 -17.89
N ALA A 97 27.92 -0.40 -16.69
CA ALA A 97 26.58 -0.13 -16.25
C ALA A 97 26.41 1.36 -15.88
N THR A 98 25.32 1.96 -16.36
CA THR A 98 24.94 3.33 -15.99
C THR A 98 23.49 3.36 -15.53
N VAL A 99 23.22 4.15 -14.47
CA VAL A 99 21.88 4.30 -13.89
C VAL A 99 21.36 5.70 -14.17
N THR A 100 20.12 5.79 -14.66
CA THR A 100 19.43 7.06 -14.87
C THR A 100 18.14 7.05 -14.06
N PRO A 101 18.03 7.89 -13.00
CA PRO A 101 16.83 7.99 -12.20
C PRO A 101 15.74 8.80 -12.91
N TYR A 102 14.48 8.37 -12.72
CA TYR A 102 13.28 9.09 -13.10
C TYR A 102 12.29 9.08 -11.92
N CYS A 103 11.21 9.83 -12.04
CA CYS A 103 10.23 9.98 -10.96
C CYS A 103 9.54 8.67 -10.55
N ARG A 104 9.30 7.77 -11.50
CA ARG A 104 8.55 6.53 -11.27
C ARG A 104 9.28 5.24 -11.64
N LYS A 105 10.47 5.36 -12.19
CA LYS A 105 11.30 4.25 -12.62
C LYS A 105 12.76 4.62 -12.50
N THR A 106 13.60 3.64 -12.62
CA THR A 106 15.04 3.83 -12.78
C THR A 106 15.48 3.00 -13.99
N ASP A 107 16.13 3.61 -14.96
CA ASP A 107 16.69 2.91 -16.11
C ASP A 107 18.14 2.52 -15.80
N LEU A 108 18.43 1.23 -15.94
CA LEU A 108 19.80 0.68 -15.91
C LEU A 108 20.21 0.35 -17.33
N LYS A 109 21.22 1.02 -17.86
CA LYS A 109 21.77 0.75 -19.20
C LYS A 109 23.06 -0.05 -19.07
N LEU A 110 23.10 -1.18 -19.77
CA LEU A 110 24.28 -2.05 -19.87
C LEU A 110 24.87 -1.94 -21.27
N THR A 111 26.17 -1.69 -21.35
CA THR A 111 26.96 -1.63 -22.60
C THR A 111 28.12 -2.61 -22.53
N GLY A 112 28.74 -2.92 -23.67
CA GLY A 112 29.84 -3.88 -23.77
C GLY A 112 29.53 -5.01 -24.77
N THR A 113 30.24 -6.12 -24.65
CA THR A 113 30.07 -7.31 -25.48
C THR A 113 29.67 -8.52 -24.66
N ILE A 114 28.58 -9.17 -25.08
CA ILE A 114 28.10 -10.42 -24.47
C ILE A 114 28.12 -11.50 -25.54
N PRO A 115 29.10 -12.43 -25.52
CA PRO A 115 29.17 -13.52 -26.48
C PRO A 115 27.94 -14.39 -26.44
N ALA A 116 27.35 -14.66 -27.60
CA ALA A 116 26.16 -15.51 -27.72
C ALA A 116 26.55 -17.00 -27.68
N ILE A 117 25.96 -17.75 -26.75
CA ILE A 117 26.10 -19.22 -26.72
C ILE A 117 25.04 -19.79 -27.64
N SER A 118 25.46 -20.11 -28.88
CA SER A 118 24.55 -20.53 -29.96
C SER A 118 24.86 -21.94 -30.43
N TYR A 119 23.82 -22.71 -30.80
CA TYR A 119 23.94 -24.08 -31.29
C TYR A 119 22.87 -24.37 -32.36
N ILE A 120 23.09 -25.43 -33.12
CA ILE A 120 22.10 -25.97 -34.06
C ILE A 120 21.43 -27.17 -33.41
N ASN A 121 20.10 -27.10 -33.18
CA ASN A 121 19.35 -28.17 -32.59
C ASN A 121 19.14 -29.37 -33.53
N GLU A 122 18.54 -30.46 -33.05
CA GLU A 122 18.28 -31.69 -33.81
C GLU A 122 17.47 -31.46 -35.11
N ASN A 123 16.66 -30.41 -35.16
CA ASN A 123 15.82 -30.05 -36.30
C ASN A 123 16.53 -29.08 -37.30
N GLY A 124 17.82 -28.80 -37.08
CA GLY A 124 18.59 -27.88 -37.89
C GLY A 124 18.34 -26.38 -37.59
N ALA A 125 17.59 -26.05 -36.58
CA ALA A 125 17.31 -24.66 -36.23
C ALA A 125 18.42 -24.09 -35.33
N SER A 126 18.86 -22.86 -35.65
CA SER A 126 19.77 -22.11 -34.77
C SER A 126 19.06 -21.67 -33.51
N ARG A 127 19.68 -21.94 -32.36
CA ARG A 127 19.21 -21.53 -31.05
C ARG A 127 20.31 -20.83 -30.28
N THR A 128 19.90 -19.90 -29.40
CA THR A 128 20.80 -19.19 -28.49
C THR A 128 20.32 -19.45 -27.06
N TYR A 129 21.24 -19.80 -26.19
CA TYR A 129 20.98 -19.91 -24.76
C TYR A 129 20.77 -18.53 -24.16
N ALA A 130 19.61 -18.33 -23.52
CA ALA A 130 19.27 -17.10 -22.84
C ALA A 130 19.93 -17.12 -21.46
N ARG A 131 21.03 -16.38 -21.32
CA ARG A 131 21.76 -16.25 -20.06
C ARG A 131 20.93 -15.44 -19.07
N ALA A 132 20.85 -15.90 -17.83
CA ALA A 132 20.15 -15.18 -16.78
C ALA A 132 21.05 -14.14 -16.13
N CYS A 133 20.48 -13.02 -15.70
CA CYS A 133 21.13 -12.10 -14.79
C CYS A 133 20.20 -11.70 -13.64
N THR A 134 20.81 -11.37 -12.51
CA THR A 134 20.13 -10.86 -11.32
C THR A 134 20.58 -9.42 -11.11
N ILE A 135 19.61 -8.52 -11.03
CA ILE A 135 19.85 -7.10 -10.75
C ILE A 135 19.41 -6.85 -9.30
N CYS A 136 20.38 -6.48 -8.44
CA CYS A 136 20.14 -6.23 -7.03
C CYS A 136 20.45 -4.78 -6.66
N TYR A 137 19.62 -4.18 -5.81
CA TYR A 137 19.81 -2.84 -5.28
C TYR A 137 19.07 -2.66 -3.96
N THR A 138 19.47 -1.65 -3.18
CA THR A 138 18.74 -1.28 -1.96
C THR A 138 17.84 -0.08 -2.25
N THR A 139 16.60 -0.14 -1.86
CA THR A 139 15.64 0.97 -1.91
C THR A 139 14.96 1.14 -0.56
N LEU A 140 13.88 1.91 -0.48
CA LEU A 140 13.08 2.07 0.73
C LEU A 140 11.74 1.37 0.59
N ALA A 141 11.29 0.75 1.68
CA ALA A 141 9.94 0.20 1.83
C ALA A 141 9.30 0.75 3.11
N TRP A 142 7.99 0.98 3.07
CA TRP A 142 7.21 1.41 4.23
C TRP A 142 6.84 0.21 5.12
N ASN A 143 7.18 0.28 6.41
CA ASN A 143 6.92 -0.81 7.37
C ASN A 143 5.72 -0.56 8.28
N THR A 144 4.81 0.35 7.91
CA THR A 144 3.67 0.86 8.66
C THR A 144 3.97 2.03 9.60
N GLU A 145 5.22 2.28 9.96
CA GLU A 145 5.63 3.36 10.86
C GLU A 145 6.65 4.30 10.22
N GLN A 146 7.59 3.75 9.45
CA GLN A 146 8.66 4.51 8.82
C GLN A 146 9.20 3.83 7.56
N TRP A 147 9.95 4.59 6.77
CA TRP A 147 10.72 4.05 5.65
C TRP A 147 11.94 3.30 6.17
N VAL A 148 12.13 2.07 5.69
CA VAL A 148 13.26 1.20 6.04
C VAL A 148 13.95 0.70 4.77
N ASP A 149 15.23 0.38 4.90
CA ASP A 149 16.00 -0.21 3.82
C ASP A 149 15.41 -1.56 3.40
N SER A 150 15.27 -1.74 2.11
CA SER A 150 14.75 -2.96 1.49
C SER A 150 15.61 -3.35 0.30
N VAL A 151 16.07 -4.58 0.28
CA VAL A 151 16.81 -5.13 -0.86
C VAL A 151 15.82 -5.60 -1.92
N ALA A 152 15.93 -5.02 -3.10
CA ALA A 152 15.18 -5.44 -4.28
C ALA A 152 16.07 -6.32 -5.16
N SER A 153 15.45 -7.34 -5.78
CA SER A 153 16.10 -8.26 -6.70
C SER A 153 15.18 -8.55 -7.88
N GLN A 154 15.70 -8.39 -9.09
CA GLN A 154 14.99 -8.61 -10.34
C GLN A 154 15.75 -9.61 -11.20
N GLN A 155 15.06 -10.66 -11.67
CA GLN A 155 15.63 -11.64 -12.59
C GLN A 155 15.35 -11.23 -14.03
N GLU A 156 16.38 -11.18 -14.85
CA GLU A 156 16.31 -10.76 -16.26
C GLU A 156 17.16 -11.64 -17.16
N THR A 157 17.01 -11.46 -18.47
CA THR A 157 17.92 -12.04 -19.45
C THR A 157 19.09 -11.09 -19.66
N LEU A 158 20.31 -11.58 -19.54
CA LEU A 158 21.53 -10.80 -19.78
C LEU A 158 21.61 -10.35 -21.24
N ARG A 159 21.59 -9.05 -21.44
CA ARG A 159 21.69 -8.40 -22.76
C ARG A 159 22.25 -6.99 -22.60
N THR A 160 22.83 -6.45 -23.64
CA THR A 160 23.10 -5.01 -23.71
C THR A 160 21.80 -4.23 -23.96
N GLY A 161 21.76 -2.97 -23.53
CA GLY A 161 20.58 -2.11 -23.64
C GLY A 161 20.02 -1.71 -22.28
N THR A 162 18.79 -1.26 -22.25
CA THR A 162 18.16 -0.71 -21.04
C THR A 162 17.27 -1.76 -20.38
N TYR A 163 17.42 -1.86 -19.05
CA TYR A 163 16.53 -2.55 -18.13
C TYR A 163 15.75 -1.49 -17.36
N GLN A 164 14.46 -1.70 -17.20
CA GLN A 164 13.62 -0.83 -16.40
C GLN A 164 13.48 -1.42 -15.00
N LEU A 165 13.95 -0.68 -13.99
CA LEU A 165 13.84 -1.02 -12.60
C LEU A 165 12.67 -0.27 -11.96
N LEU A 166 12.20 -0.78 -10.82
CA LEU A 166 11.26 -0.06 -9.95
C LEU A 166 11.92 1.24 -9.44
N PRO A 167 11.13 2.21 -8.97
CA PRO A 167 11.66 3.44 -8.40
C PRO A 167 12.64 3.15 -7.25
N ILE A 168 13.77 3.85 -7.26
CA ILE A 168 14.79 3.75 -6.21
C ILE A 168 14.75 5.04 -5.40
N TYR A 169 14.41 4.96 -4.12
CA TYR A 169 14.14 6.11 -3.25
C TYR A 169 15.35 6.57 -2.43
N ARG A 170 16.51 5.94 -2.59
CA ARG A 170 17.75 6.32 -1.89
C ARG A 170 18.99 6.07 -2.75
N ALA A 171 20.08 6.70 -2.39
CA ALA A 171 21.38 6.41 -3.00
C ALA A 171 21.78 4.96 -2.73
N THR A 172 22.26 4.26 -3.77
CA THR A 172 22.60 2.84 -3.70
C THR A 172 23.46 2.42 -4.89
N ASP A 173 24.15 1.30 -4.72
CA ASP A 173 24.75 0.57 -5.82
C ASP A 173 23.70 -0.38 -6.43
N VAL A 174 23.66 -0.39 -7.75
CA VAL A 174 22.88 -1.34 -8.56
C VAL A 174 23.86 -2.35 -9.12
N VAL A 175 23.76 -3.59 -8.67
CA VAL A 175 24.66 -4.69 -9.00
C VAL A 175 23.98 -5.62 -9.98
N VAL A 176 24.57 -5.83 -11.14
CA VAL A 176 24.14 -6.84 -12.13
C VAL A 176 25.10 -8.02 -12.04
N ARG A 177 24.59 -9.18 -11.69
CA ARG A 177 25.30 -10.46 -11.68
C ARG A 177 24.73 -11.35 -12.77
N TRP A 178 25.55 -12.19 -13.39
CA TRP A 178 25.07 -13.09 -14.44
C TRP A 178 25.56 -14.50 -14.24
N ASP A 179 24.75 -15.44 -14.69
CA ASP A 179 25.01 -16.88 -14.68
C ASP A 179 25.46 -17.44 -13.34
N ASP A 180 25.03 -16.86 -12.22
CA ASP A 180 25.45 -17.20 -10.84
C ASP A 180 25.43 -18.72 -10.60
N ALA A 181 24.35 -19.41 -11.03
CA ALA A 181 24.19 -20.83 -10.82
C ALA A 181 25.19 -21.69 -11.62
N ILE A 182 25.58 -21.23 -12.82
CA ILE A 182 26.56 -21.94 -13.64
C ILE A 182 27.95 -21.73 -13.06
N ALA A 183 28.31 -20.48 -12.73
CA ALA A 183 29.58 -20.13 -12.13
C ALA A 183 29.79 -20.89 -10.79
N GLU A 184 28.79 -20.90 -9.91
CA GLU A 184 28.84 -21.64 -8.64
C GLU A 184 29.05 -23.14 -8.84
N ALA A 185 28.30 -23.73 -9.76
CA ALA A 185 28.39 -25.17 -10.07
C ALA A 185 29.75 -25.57 -10.65
N LEU A 186 30.43 -24.64 -11.32
CA LEU A 186 31.80 -24.84 -11.86
C LEU A 186 32.90 -24.42 -10.88
N GLY A 187 32.57 -23.96 -9.66
CA GLY A 187 33.53 -23.46 -8.71
C GLY A 187 34.18 -22.12 -9.11
N LEU A 188 33.53 -21.37 -10.02
CA LEU A 188 33.98 -20.07 -10.47
C LEU A 188 33.33 -18.96 -9.63
N THR A 189 33.99 -17.80 -9.58
CA THR A 189 33.38 -16.61 -9.00
C THR A 189 32.40 -16.01 -10.01
N ALA A 190 31.16 -15.77 -9.57
CA ALA A 190 30.20 -15.08 -10.41
C ALA A 190 30.64 -13.64 -10.70
N ASP A 191 30.65 -13.27 -11.97
CA ASP A 191 31.01 -11.92 -12.40
C ASP A 191 29.86 -10.93 -12.21
N SER A 192 30.23 -9.67 -11.96
CA SER A 192 29.28 -8.59 -11.79
C SER A 192 29.77 -7.27 -12.33
N VAL A 193 28.81 -6.38 -12.63
CA VAL A 193 29.08 -4.97 -12.89
C VAL A 193 28.23 -4.12 -11.98
N VAL A 194 28.76 -2.97 -11.52
CA VAL A 194 28.12 -2.08 -10.57
C VAL A 194 27.94 -0.70 -11.20
N ALA A 195 26.73 -0.14 -10.98
CA ALA A 195 26.46 1.26 -11.27
C ALA A 195 25.94 1.94 -10.00
N THR A 196 26.51 3.09 -9.64
CA THR A 196 26.12 3.82 -8.42
C THR A 196 25.09 4.90 -8.75
N LEU A 197 23.94 4.83 -8.08
CA LEU A 197 22.94 5.90 -8.04
C LEU A 197 23.24 6.79 -6.83
N THR A 198 23.70 8.02 -7.07
CA THR A 198 24.01 8.99 -6.02
C THR A 198 22.85 9.89 -5.65
N GLU A 199 22.03 10.28 -6.63
CA GLU A 199 20.92 11.21 -6.47
C GLU A 199 19.61 10.56 -6.97
N PRO A 200 18.80 9.96 -6.09
CA PRO A 200 17.51 9.41 -6.48
C PRO A 200 16.51 10.55 -6.76
N HIS A 201 15.80 10.45 -7.89
CA HIS A 201 14.74 11.41 -8.24
C HIS A 201 13.35 10.92 -7.88
N ALA A 202 13.21 9.63 -7.64
CA ALA A 202 11.93 9.02 -7.33
C ALA A 202 11.38 9.49 -5.97
N ILE A 203 10.10 9.83 -5.96
CA ILE A 203 9.37 10.33 -4.79
C ILE A 203 8.10 9.51 -4.56
N THR A 204 7.76 9.36 -3.30
CA THR A 204 6.45 8.86 -2.86
C THR A 204 6.19 9.31 -1.42
N CYS A 205 4.97 9.11 -0.94
CA CYS A 205 4.59 9.36 0.44
C CYS A 205 3.60 8.30 0.93
N MET A 206 3.57 8.10 2.25
CA MET A 206 2.62 7.20 2.91
C MET A 206 1.86 7.97 3.99
N PRO A 207 0.83 8.77 3.62
CA PRO A 207 0.13 9.59 4.57
C PRO A 207 -0.53 8.78 5.67
N THR A 208 -0.36 9.24 6.91
CA THR A 208 -1.03 8.71 8.08
C THR A 208 -1.86 9.79 8.76
N THR A 209 -2.86 9.40 9.52
CA THR A 209 -3.79 10.32 10.18
C THR A 209 -3.96 9.97 11.65
N ILE A 210 -4.10 11.00 12.48
CA ILE A 210 -4.47 10.85 13.90
C ILE A 210 -5.66 11.75 14.19
N THR A 211 -6.76 11.15 14.58
CA THR A 211 -7.94 11.88 15.04
C THR A 211 -7.73 12.29 16.49
N THR A 212 -7.91 13.59 16.79
CA THR A 212 -7.80 14.10 18.15
C THR A 212 -9.03 13.66 18.96
N THR A 213 -8.78 12.94 20.06
CA THR A 213 -9.85 12.57 20.99
C THR A 213 -10.32 13.79 21.76
N ARG A 214 -11.62 14.10 21.73
CA ARG A 214 -12.20 15.06 22.65
C ARG A 214 -12.33 14.46 24.04
N GLY A 215 -11.74 15.10 25.04
CA GLY A 215 -11.77 14.68 26.43
C GLY A 215 -13.18 14.48 26.98
N GLY A 216 -13.41 13.56 27.91
CA GLY A 216 -14.68 13.26 28.54
C GLY A 216 -14.72 11.83 29.11
N SER A 217 -15.74 11.50 29.88
CA SER A 217 -15.90 10.20 30.50
C SER A 217 -16.18 9.09 29.46
N GLU A 218 -15.87 7.83 29.81
CA GLU A 218 -16.21 6.65 29.00
C GLU A 218 -17.72 6.52 28.74
N ARG A 219 -18.55 7.13 29.58
CA ARG A 219 -20.01 7.19 29.44
C ARG A 219 -20.47 8.48 28.77
N SER A 220 -19.86 8.82 27.65
CA SER A 220 -20.29 9.99 26.88
C SER A 220 -21.68 9.76 26.26
N ASN A 221 -22.53 10.77 26.37
CA ASN A 221 -23.82 10.84 25.67
C ASN A 221 -23.71 11.47 24.27
N GLU A 222 -22.50 11.68 23.77
CA GLU A 222 -22.21 12.10 22.40
C GLU A 222 -22.06 10.88 21.48
N ILE A 223 -22.93 10.80 20.45
CA ILE A 223 -22.85 9.77 19.42
C ILE A 223 -21.69 10.11 18.47
N ASP A 224 -20.98 9.10 17.98
CA ASP A 224 -19.87 9.23 17.03
C ASP A 224 -18.79 10.20 17.50
N ARG A 225 -18.60 10.28 18.81
CA ARG A 225 -17.57 11.12 19.40
C ARG A 225 -16.20 10.73 18.88
N PRO A 226 -15.37 11.70 18.40
CA PRO A 226 -14.03 11.41 17.93
C PRO A 226 -13.20 10.70 19.00
N LYS A 227 -12.61 9.57 18.62
CA LYS A 227 -11.69 8.78 19.43
C LYS A 227 -10.34 8.76 18.74
N GLU A 228 -9.28 8.61 19.52
CA GLU A 228 -7.95 8.38 19.00
C GLU A 228 -7.95 7.03 18.25
N ALA A 229 -8.01 7.10 16.93
CA ALA A 229 -7.95 5.95 16.05
C ALA A 229 -7.77 6.45 14.61
N SER A 230 -7.43 5.54 13.72
CA SER A 230 -7.44 5.76 12.28
C SER A 230 -8.85 5.93 11.68
N VAL A 231 -9.85 6.14 12.51
CA VAL A 231 -11.25 6.32 12.08
C VAL A 231 -11.46 7.77 11.65
N LEU A 232 -11.68 7.96 10.37
CA LEU A 232 -11.88 9.27 9.75
C LEU A 232 -13.36 9.70 9.72
N ASN A 233 -14.12 9.23 10.70
CA ASN A 233 -15.54 9.54 10.87
C ASN A 233 -15.80 10.02 12.29
N GLY A 234 -16.69 10.99 12.44
CA GLY A 234 -17.05 11.46 13.77
C GLY A 234 -18.01 12.63 13.77
N SER A 235 -18.44 13.02 14.97
CA SER A 235 -19.22 14.22 15.17
C SER A 235 -18.35 15.47 15.12
N ALA A 236 -18.89 16.58 14.63
CA ALA A 236 -18.22 17.88 14.64
C ALA A 236 -18.14 18.49 16.07
N PRO A 237 -17.09 19.24 16.39
CA PRO A 237 -15.86 19.42 15.61
C PRO A 237 -14.99 18.17 15.57
N LEU A 238 -14.53 17.79 14.38
CA LEU A 238 -13.64 16.65 14.17
C LEU A 238 -12.25 17.15 13.79
N GLU A 239 -11.28 17.05 14.69
CA GLU A 239 -9.91 17.47 14.45
C GLU A 239 -9.05 16.27 14.05
N ILE A 240 -8.36 16.41 12.92
CA ILE A 240 -7.46 15.37 12.39
C ILE A 240 -6.11 16.01 12.07
N ALA A 241 -5.04 15.35 12.53
CA ALA A 241 -3.68 15.60 12.10
C ALA A 241 -3.35 14.66 10.93
N PHE A 242 -2.76 15.19 9.88
CA PHE A 242 -2.32 14.49 8.69
C PHE A 242 -0.80 14.59 8.59
N TYR A 243 -0.14 13.46 8.47
CA TYR A 243 1.31 13.35 8.35
C TYR A 243 1.65 12.84 6.96
N SER A 244 2.60 13.47 6.27
CA SER A 244 2.98 13.12 4.89
C SER A 244 3.79 11.84 4.81
N ASN A 245 4.72 11.61 5.74
CA ASN A 245 5.70 10.52 5.72
C ASN A 245 6.34 10.35 4.32
N PRO A 246 7.08 11.36 3.83
CA PRO A 246 7.64 11.35 2.49
C PRO A 246 8.91 10.51 2.41
N THR A 247 9.30 10.10 1.19
CA THR A 247 10.66 9.65 0.90
C THR A 247 11.64 10.82 0.87
N PRO A 248 12.97 10.60 1.06
CA PRO A 248 13.95 11.66 1.25
C PRO A 248 14.06 12.68 0.11
N ALA A 249 13.73 12.30 -1.13
CA ALA A 249 13.84 13.18 -2.30
C ALA A 249 12.64 14.12 -2.49
N VAL A 250 11.65 14.10 -1.60
CA VAL A 250 10.50 15.02 -1.64
C VAL A 250 10.92 16.40 -1.14
N GLU A 251 10.59 17.44 -1.91
CA GLU A 251 10.89 18.85 -1.59
C GLU A 251 9.64 19.68 -1.34
N TYR A 252 8.54 19.36 -2.04
CA TYR A 252 7.32 20.17 -2.03
C TYR A 252 6.12 19.32 -1.65
N PHE A 253 5.22 19.93 -0.89
CA PHE A 253 4.00 19.32 -0.38
C PHE A 253 2.78 20.14 -0.80
N SER A 254 1.67 19.48 -1.04
CA SER A 254 0.37 20.12 -1.28
C SER A 254 -0.74 19.30 -0.64
N TRP A 255 -1.45 19.90 0.30
CA TRP A 255 -2.68 19.38 0.87
C TRP A 255 -3.86 20.21 0.36
N ARG A 256 -4.85 19.55 -0.21
CA ARG A 256 -6.09 20.17 -0.68
C ARG A 256 -7.28 19.48 -0.03
N ILE A 257 -8.11 20.24 0.66
CA ILE A 257 -9.32 19.72 1.31
C ILE A 257 -10.52 20.23 0.55
N TYR A 258 -11.37 19.31 0.13
CA TYR A 258 -12.61 19.56 -0.60
C TYR A 258 -13.79 19.17 0.26
N HIS A 259 -14.86 20.00 0.22
CA HIS A 259 -16.19 19.67 0.70
C HIS A 259 -17.12 19.55 -0.50
N GLY A 260 -17.55 18.32 -0.81
CA GLY A 260 -18.13 18.02 -2.13
C GLY A 260 -17.14 18.33 -3.26
N SER A 261 -17.53 19.18 -4.20
CA SER A 261 -16.66 19.65 -5.28
C SER A 261 -15.85 20.92 -4.96
N ASN A 262 -16.12 21.58 -3.84
CA ASN A 262 -15.53 22.88 -3.51
C ASN A 262 -14.21 22.71 -2.77
N LEU A 263 -13.12 23.31 -3.28
CA LEU A 263 -11.86 23.45 -2.57
C LEU A 263 -12.04 24.45 -1.42
N ILE A 264 -11.85 24.02 -0.18
CA ILE A 264 -12.02 24.85 1.02
C ILE A 264 -10.70 25.21 1.69
N VAL A 265 -9.67 24.36 1.54
CA VAL A 265 -8.33 24.57 2.14
C VAL A 265 -7.25 24.11 1.17
N GLN A 266 -6.16 24.89 1.11
CA GLN A 266 -4.90 24.47 0.49
C GLN A 266 -3.76 24.82 1.44
N ARG A 267 -2.82 23.87 1.65
CA ARG A 267 -1.62 24.01 2.49
C ARG A 267 -0.43 23.39 1.76
N GLN A 268 0.78 23.88 2.09
CA GLN A 268 2.05 23.44 1.52
C GLN A 268 3.03 22.93 2.58
N ASP A 269 2.57 22.78 3.81
CA ASP A 269 3.36 22.20 4.89
C ASP A 269 3.48 20.68 4.70
N ALA A 270 4.54 20.06 5.24
CA ALA A 270 4.70 18.60 5.21
C ALA A 270 3.55 17.90 5.96
N ASP A 271 3.25 18.40 7.16
CA ASP A 271 2.19 17.88 8.01
C ASP A 271 1.19 19.01 8.29
N ILE A 272 -0.10 18.65 8.34
CA ILE A 272 -1.15 19.62 8.62
C ILE A 272 -2.10 19.11 9.70
N ARG A 273 -2.78 20.06 10.33
CA ARG A 273 -3.90 19.78 11.23
C ARG A 273 -5.11 20.58 10.77
N TYR A 274 -6.26 19.92 10.72
CA TYR A 274 -7.50 20.58 10.31
C TYR A 274 -8.67 20.13 11.17
N THR A 275 -9.55 21.08 11.51
CA THR A 275 -10.78 20.85 12.26
C THR A 275 -11.97 20.98 11.33
N PHE A 276 -12.65 19.88 11.09
CA PHE A 276 -13.88 19.82 10.30
C PHE A 276 -15.06 20.24 11.17
N MET A 277 -15.67 21.37 10.82
CA MET A 277 -16.75 21.97 11.61
C MET A 277 -18.13 21.63 11.06
N ASP A 278 -18.28 21.57 9.74
CA ASP A 278 -19.55 21.33 9.08
C ASP A 278 -19.72 19.82 8.74
N PRO A 279 -20.91 19.24 8.88
CA PRO A 279 -21.18 17.89 8.46
C PRO A 279 -21.02 17.68 6.95
N GLY A 280 -20.73 16.43 6.57
CA GLY A 280 -20.63 16.01 5.18
C GLY A 280 -19.41 15.19 4.88
N ALA A 281 -19.28 14.82 3.61
CA ALA A 281 -18.15 14.06 3.09
C ALA A 281 -17.08 15.02 2.59
N TYR A 282 -15.86 14.83 3.07
CA TYR A 282 -14.69 15.59 2.67
C TYR A 282 -13.69 14.68 1.97
N ARG A 283 -13.03 15.26 0.97
CA ARG A 283 -11.94 14.62 0.24
C ARG A 283 -10.66 15.42 0.47
N VAL A 284 -9.69 14.79 1.11
CA VAL A 284 -8.37 15.36 1.36
C VAL A 284 -7.40 14.75 0.36
N VAL A 285 -6.80 15.56 -0.49
CA VAL A 285 -5.82 15.15 -1.50
C VAL A 285 -4.46 15.65 -1.08
N HIS A 286 -3.55 14.73 -0.86
CA HIS A 286 -2.15 15.01 -0.60
C HIS A 286 -1.33 14.70 -1.85
N SER A 287 -0.41 15.61 -2.20
CA SER A 287 0.50 15.44 -3.33
C SER A 287 1.90 15.88 -2.94
N VAL A 288 2.89 15.15 -3.42
CA VAL A 288 4.31 15.45 -3.21
C VAL A 288 5.03 15.64 -4.54
N SER A 289 6.06 16.49 -4.56
CA SER A 289 6.89 16.73 -5.74
C SER A 289 8.31 17.14 -5.35
N ASN A 290 9.21 17.19 -6.34
CA ASN A 290 10.54 17.77 -6.23
C ASN A 290 10.91 18.50 -7.53
N SER A 291 12.09 19.08 -7.59
CA SER A 291 12.58 19.85 -8.74
C SER A 291 12.80 18.99 -9.99
N TYR A 292 13.04 17.69 -9.84
CA TYR A 292 13.20 16.73 -10.95
C TYR A 292 11.86 16.17 -11.44
N CYS A 293 10.84 16.19 -10.58
CA CYS A 293 9.49 15.70 -10.84
C CYS A 293 8.48 16.83 -10.64
N PRO A 294 8.54 17.89 -11.47
CA PRO A 294 7.63 19.01 -11.34
C PRO A 294 6.24 18.59 -11.80
N CYS A 295 5.27 18.85 -10.96
CA CYS A 295 3.85 18.56 -11.24
C CYS A 295 3.20 19.50 -12.26
N ALA A 296 3.98 20.17 -13.10
CA ALA A 296 3.52 21.27 -13.94
C ALA A 296 3.08 20.86 -15.35
N ASP A 297 3.42 19.67 -15.82
CA ASP A 297 3.05 19.24 -17.17
C ASP A 297 2.00 18.12 -17.14
N PRO A 298 0.73 18.39 -17.52
CA PRO A 298 -0.30 17.36 -17.63
C PRO A 298 -0.09 16.40 -18.80
N VAL A 299 0.92 16.63 -19.63
CA VAL A 299 1.20 15.86 -20.85
C VAL A 299 2.23 14.77 -20.61
N ASP A 300 3.07 14.86 -19.57
CA ASP A 300 4.03 13.81 -19.23
C ASP A 300 3.37 12.77 -18.30
N PRO A 301 3.05 11.55 -18.82
CA PRO A 301 2.47 10.49 -17.98
C PRO A 301 3.43 10.02 -16.87
N ASP A 302 4.73 10.30 -16.96
CA ASP A 302 5.73 10.01 -15.93
C ASP A 302 5.74 11.07 -14.82
N CYS A 303 5.14 12.23 -15.07
CA CYS A 303 5.01 13.36 -14.12
C CYS A 303 3.71 13.37 -13.32
N GLN A 304 2.94 12.30 -13.32
CA GLN A 304 1.77 12.25 -12.42
C GLN A 304 2.24 12.31 -10.98
N GLN A 305 1.79 13.35 -10.28
CA GLN A 305 1.93 13.52 -8.85
C GLN A 305 1.70 12.20 -8.14
N ASP A 306 2.60 11.82 -7.26
CA ASP A 306 2.22 10.82 -6.27
C ASP A 306 1.20 11.51 -5.38
N SER A 307 -0.08 11.19 -5.59
CA SER A 307 -1.18 11.78 -4.86
C SER A 307 -1.99 10.70 -4.18
N VAL A 308 -2.25 10.94 -2.90
CA VAL A 308 -3.08 10.06 -2.07
C VAL A 308 -4.36 10.80 -1.72
N GLU A 309 -5.49 10.10 -1.84
CA GLU A 309 -6.80 10.60 -1.46
C GLU A 309 -7.24 9.97 -0.13
N ILE A 310 -7.67 10.82 0.80
CA ILE A 310 -8.16 10.43 2.11
C ILE A 310 -9.60 10.94 2.24
N LEU A 311 -10.53 10.06 2.56
CA LEU A 311 -11.93 10.41 2.76
C LEU A 311 -12.21 10.60 4.24
N VAL A 312 -12.82 11.74 4.59
CA VAL A 312 -13.26 12.09 5.95
C VAL A 312 -14.76 12.33 5.93
N ASN A 313 -15.47 11.74 6.87
CA ASN A 313 -16.91 11.90 6.97
C ASN A 313 -17.30 12.49 8.33
N VAL A 314 -17.95 13.65 8.32
CA VAL A 314 -18.47 14.32 9.51
C VAL A 314 -19.95 14.10 9.59
N SER A 315 -20.40 13.55 10.70
CA SER A 315 -21.81 13.17 10.90
C SER A 315 -22.71 14.40 11.03
N GLU A 316 -23.89 14.34 10.44
CA GLU A 316 -24.96 15.33 10.61
C GLU A 316 -25.36 15.45 12.08
N SER A 317 -25.94 16.60 12.45
CA SER A 317 -26.42 16.83 13.81
C SER A 317 -27.56 15.89 14.18
N GLN A 318 -27.61 15.54 15.47
CA GLN A 318 -28.70 14.75 16.03
C GLN A 318 -28.94 15.14 17.48
N LEU A 319 -30.19 15.14 17.91
CA LEU A 319 -30.59 15.36 19.27
C LEU A 319 -31.75 14.44 19.64
N LEU A 320 -31.51 13.56 20.60
CA LEU A 320 -32.51 12.63 21.16
C LEU A 320 -32.72 12.95 22.63
N VAL A 321 -33.96 12.98 23.07
CA VAL A 321 -34.35 13.33 24.45
C VAL A 321 -35.03 12.13 25.09
N PRO A 322 -34.53 11.60 26.23
CA PRO A 322 -35.24 10.55 26.94
C PRO A 322 -36.51 11.11 27.65
N ASN A 323 -37.44 10.25 27.96
CA ASN A 323 -38.68 10.62 28.65
C ASN A 323 -38.77 10.13 30.10
N VAL A 324 -37.72 9.48 30.58
CA VAL A 324 -37.64 8.93 31.95
C VAL A 324 -36.17 8.89 32.42
N PHE A 325 -35.93 9.10 33.71
CA PHE A 325 -34.65 8.84 34.36
C PHE A 325 -34.87 8.41 35.80
N THR A 326 -33.87 7.73 36.37
CA THR A 326 -33.98 7.05 37.65
C THR A 326 -32.78 7.38 38.56
N PRO A 327 -32.75 8.56 39.18
CA PRO A 327 -31.62 8.97 40.03
C PRO A 327 -31.59 8.20 41.36
N ASN A 328 -31.18 6.93 41.33
CA ASN A 328 -31.11 6.02 42.47
C ASN A 328 -29.65 5.71 42.88
N GLY A 329 -28.65 6.17 42.10
CA GLY A 329 -27.23 6.02 42.37
C GLY A 329 -26.65 4.66 41.93
N ASP A 330 -27.32 3.92 41.02
CA ASP A 330 -26.83 2.65 40.50
C ASP A 330 -25.90 2.82 39.26
N GLY A 331 -25.72 4.05 38.83
CA GLY A 331 -24.90 4.42 37.66
C GLY A 331 -25.61 4.24 36.34
N GLN A 332 -26.92 3.95 36.31
CA GLN A 332 -27.74 3.83 35.11
C GLN A 332 -28.90 4.83 35.13
N ASN A 333 -28.99 5.67 34.12
CA ASN A 333 -30.05 6.69 34.00
C ASN A 333 -30.20 7.60 35.23
N ASP A 334 -29.13 7.79 36.01
CA ASP A 334 -29.13 8.64 37.19
C ASP A 334 -29.29 10.12 36.86
N GLU A 335 -29.05 10.50 35.62
CA GLU A 335 -29.21 11.86 35.16
C GLU A 335 -30.12 11.89 33.91
N PHE A 336 -30.95 12.90 33.82
CA PHE A 336 -31.66 13.24 32.59
C PHE A 336 -30.66 13.88 31.61
N ARG A 337 -30.17 13.11 30.69
CA ARG A 337 -29.22 13.52 29.68
C ARG A 337 -29.80 13.35 28.27
N VAL A 338 -29.59 14.35 27.43
CA VAL A 338 -29.83 14.21 26.00
C VAL A 338 -28.76 13.33 25.37
N VAL A 339 -29.09 12.68 24.25
CA VAL A 339 -28.12 12.02 23.39
C VAL A 339 -27.95 12.90 22.15
N TYR A 340 -26.72 13.27 21.84
CA TYR A 340 -26.46 14.28 20.80
C TYR A 340 -25.28 13.94 19.89
N ARG A 341 -25.21 14.66 18.79
CA ARG A 341 -24.13 14.62 17.82
C ARG A 341 -24.05 15.94 17.07
N SER A 342 -22.84 16.45 16.82
CA SER A 342 -22.56 17.62 16.00
C SER A 342 -23.40 18.87 16.36
N LEU A 343 -23.53 19.17 17.64
CA LEU A 343 -24.21 20.40 18.12
C LEU A 343 -23.19 21.54 18.31
N ARG A 344 -23.53 22.74 17.87
CA ARG A 344 -22.79 23.99 18.12
C ARG A 344 -23.40 24.84 19.22
N GLU A 345 -24.72 24.75 19.46
CA GLU A 345 -25.44 25.44 20.50
C GLU A 345 -26.43 24.50 21.17
N PHE A 346 -26.56 24.63 22.46
CA PHE A 346 -27.52 23.85 23.25
C PHE A 346 -27.93 24.64 24.50
N HIS A 347 -29.24 24.62 24.79
CA HIS A 347 -29.78 25.11 26.04
C HIS A 347 -31.03 24.31 26.41
N CYS A 348 -31.07 23.79 27.61
CA CYS A 348 -32.22 23.05 28.15
C CYS A 348 -32.69 23.68 29.44
N TRP A 349 -33.98 23.81 29.57
CA TRP A 349 -34.68 24.28 30.76
C TRP A 349 -35.62 23.17 31.24
N ILE A 350 -35.65 22.91 32.57
CA ILE A 350 -36.58 22.00 33.24
C ILE A 350 -37.54 22.78 34.13
N TYR A 351 -38.81 22.50 33.95
CA TYR A 351 -39.90 23.11 34.71
C TYR A 351 -40.67 22.08 35.53
N ASN A 352 -41.15 22.46 36.72
CA ASN A 352 -42.10 21.62 37.44
C ASN A 352 -43.54 21.76 36.89
N ARG A 353 -44.49 20.97 37.42
CA ARG A 353 -45.89 20.98 36.98
C ARG A 353 -46.61 22.32 37.11
N TRP A 354 -46.07 23.25 37.85
CA TRP A 354 -46.61 24.63 38.00
C TRP A 354 -45.93 25.66 37.13
N GLY A 355 -45.07 25.21 36.20
CA GLY A 355 -44.38 26.08 35.28
C GLY A 355 -43.17 26.84 35.88
N LYS A 356 -42.73 26.48 37.11
CA LYS A 356 -41.58 27.09 37.74
C LYS A 356 -40.29 26.41 37.22
N LEU A 357 -39.31 27.20 36.73
CA LEU A 357 -37.99 26.74 36.35
C LEU A 357 -37.26 26.12 37.57
N VAL A 358 -36.76 24.90 37.44
CA VAL A 358 -36.10 24.16 38.51
C VAL A 358 -34.66 23.81 38.20
N TYR A 359 -34.28 23.74 36.91
CA TYR A 359 -32.91 23.49 36.44
C TYR A 359 -32.72 23.99 35.04
N GLU A 360 -31.48 24.41 34.71
CA GLU A 360 -31.07 24.75 33.32
C GLU A 360 -29.60 24.48 33.12
N TRP A 361 -29.22 24.14 31.87
CA TRP A 361 -27.83 23.96 31.48
C TRP A 361 -27.66 24.19 29.96
N THR A 362 -26.38 24.45 29.56
CA THR A 362 -26.00 24.78 28.20
C THR A 362 -24.96 23.84 27.60
N ASP A 363 -24.43 22.91 28.34
CA ASP A 363 -23.46 21.91 27.88
C ASP A 363 -24.18 20.58 27.65
N PRO A 364 -24.40 20.14 26.38
CA PRO A 364 -25.15 18.91 26.10
C PRO A 364 -24.51 17.66 26.69
N ALA A 365 -23.22 17.69 27.05
CA ALA A 365 -22.54 16.57 27.72
C ALA A 365 -22.97 16.39 29.19
N LYS A 366 -23.64 17.38 29.77
CA LYS A 366 -24.18 17.34 31.14
C LYS A 366 -25.65 16.99 31.13
N GLY A 367 -26.18 16.75 32.33
CA GLY A 367 -27.59 16.44 32.56
C GLY A 367 -28.09 16.99 33.88
N TRP A 368 -29.37 16.75 34.15
CA TRP A 368 -30.00 17.04 35.46
C TRP A 368 -30.04 15.77 36.32
N ASP A 369 -29.43 15.82 37.49
CA ASP A 369 -29.32 14.73 38.44
C ASP A 369 -30.59 14.52 39.30
N GLY A 370 -31.69 15.22 39.02
CA GLY A 370 -32.91 15.16 39.79
C GLY A 370 -32.84 15.88 41.12
N THR A 371 -31.91 16.85 41.29
CA THR A 371 -31.88 17.72 42.48
C THR A 371 -32.35 19.13 42.16
N ILE A 372 -32.93 19.80 43.19
CA ILE A 372 -33.32 21.21 43.15
C ILE A 372 -32.70 21.89 44.34
N ASN A 373 -31.82 22.88 44.15
CA ASN A 373 -31.06 23.54 45.21
C ASN A 373 -30.36 22.56 46.17
N GLY A 374 -29.75 21.51 45.61
CA GLY A 374 -29.00 20.48 46.35
C GLY A 374 -29.87 19.50 47.14
N ARG A 375 -31.17 19.49 46.95
CA ARG A 375 -32.11 18.53 47.59
C ARG A 375 -32.78 17.68 46.51
N PRO A 376 -33.04 16.39 46.75
CA PRO A 376 -33.78 15.53 45.83
C PRO A 376 -35.13 16.15 45.45
N ALA A 377 -35.37 16.25 44.15
CA ALA A 377 -36.67 16.64 43.62
C ALA A 377 -37.72 15.55 43.85
N ALA A 378 -38.98 15.91 43.98
CA ALA A 378 -40.07 14.95 44.16
C ALA A 378 -40.24 14.07 42.90
N GLU A 379 -40.63 12.82 43.07
CA GLU A 379 -41.01 11.96 41.95
C GLU A 379 -42.21 12.51 41.19
N GLY A 380 -42.25 12.22 39.89
CA GLY A 380 -43.33 12.61 39.04
C GLY A 380 -42.89 13.31 37.75
N ALA A 381 -43.84 13.94 37.09
CA ALA A 381 -43.62 14.58 35.81
C ALA A 381 -43.02 15.99 35.94
N TYR A 382 -41.99 16.24 35.15
CA TYR A 382 -41.39 17.53 34.87
C TYR A 382 -41.48 17.81 33.38
N TYR A 383 -41.23 19.04 32.97
CA TYR A 383 -41.33 19.46 31.58
C TYR A 383 -40.00 20.08 31.15
N TYR A 384 -39.54 19.70 29.99
CA TYR A 384 -38.35 20.31 29.38
C TYR A 384 -38.69 21.21 28.21
N VAL A 385 -37.88 22.21 28.02
CA VAL A 385 -37.78 22.98 26.80
C VAL A 385 -36.31 22.97 26.36
N ILE A 386 -36.04 22.59 25.12
CA ILE A 386 -34.70 22.56 24.56
C ILE A 386 -34.64 23.44 23.32
N ARG A 387 -33.59 24.26 23.23
CA ARG A 387 -33.16 24.93 22.01
C ARG A 387 -31.74 24.48 21.71
N ALA A 388 -31.53 23.95 20.51
CA ALA A 388 -30.20 23.55 20.07
C ALA A 388 -30.00 23.83 18.59
N MET A 389 -28.75 24.05 18.18
CA MET A 389 -28.37 24.17 16.79
C MET A 389 -27.24 23.19 16.48
N GLY A 390 -27.42 22.42 15.41
CA GLY A 390 -26.39 21.60 14.81
C GLY A 390 -25.36 22.41 14.07
N THR A 391 -24.24 21.81 13.77
CA THR A 391 -23.20 22.39 12.91
C THR A 391 -23.66 22.45 11.43
N ASP A 392 -24.66 21.67 11.05
CA ASP A 392 -25.34 21.66 9.77
C ASP A 392 -26.45 22.73 9.63
N ALA A 393 -26.80 23.42 10.70
CA ALA A 393 -27.75 24.52 10.62
C ALA A 393 -27.16 25.71 9.86
N ASP A 394 -27.96 26.38 9.05
CA ASP A 394 -27.57 27.65 8.43
C ASP A 394 -26.97 28.60 9.47
N LYS A 395 -25.86 29.27 9.14
CA LYS A 395 -25.18 30.22 10.04
C LYS A 395 -26.07 31.37 10.47
N ASN A 396 -27.08 31.69 9.69
CA ASN A 396 -28.07 32.73 9.96
C ASN A 396 -29.39 32.19 10.53
N ALA A 397 -29.48 30.85 10.73
CA ALA A 397 -30.67 30.24 11.28
C ALA A 397 -31.01 30.85 12.65
N LYS A 398 -32.26 31.20 12.83
CA LYS A 398 -32.80 31.67 14.10
C LYS A 398 -33.82 30.69 14.62
N TYR A 399 -33.98 30.65 15.94
CA TYR A 399 -35.09 29.92 16.56
C TYR A 399 -36.41 30.63 16.20
N VAL A 400 -36.94 30.37 15.02
CA VAL A 400 -38.26 30.87 14.57
C VAL A 400 -39.29 29.88 15.08
N GLY A 401 -40.21 30.32 15.91
CA GLY A 401 -41.22 29.55 16.64
C GLY A 401 -41.87 28.39 15.89
N ILE A 402 -41.14 27.30 15.75
CA ILE A 402 -41.64 26.04 15.21
C ILE A 402 -42.41 25.38 16.36
N LYS A 403 -43.72 25.29 16.21
CA LYS A 403 -44.57 24.45 17.08
C LYS A 403 -44.28 22.98 16.76
N ALA A 404 -43.26 22.40 17.40
CA ALA A 404 -43.08 20.96 17.34
C ALA A 404 -44.16 20.28 18.20
N SER A 405 -45.06 19.53 17.61
CA SER A 405 -45.93 18.64 18.33
C SER A 405 -45.38 17.22 18.31
N TYR A 406 -45.08 16.69 19.47
CA TYR A 406 -44.65 15.32 19.66
C TYR A 406 -45.90 14.44 19.78
N THR A 407 -46.21 13.63 18.81
CA THR A 407 -47.33 12.66 18.88
C THR A 407 -46.75 11.25 18.58
N LYS A 408 -46.82 10.37 19.58
CA LYS A 408 -46.47 8.94 19.47
C LYS A 408 -45.02 8.65 18.99
N GLY A 409 -44.02 9.30 19.58
CA GLY A 409 -42.60 8.96 19.31
C GLY A 409 -42.08 9.38 17.92
N LYS A 410 -42.83 10.22 17.18
CA LYS A 410 -42.38 10.82 15.91
C LYS A 410 -42.49 12.33 15.94
N LEU A 411 -41.44 13.00 15.52
CA LEU A 411 -41.40 14.43 15.28
C LEU A 411 -42.21 14.70 14.00
N ASN A 412 -43.37 15.31 14.11
CA ASN A 412 -44.11 15.83 12.95
C ASN A 412 -43.60 17.26 12.71
N ALA A 413 -42.52 17.39 11.95
CA ALA A 413 -42.03 18.66 11.47
C ALA A 413 -42.61 18.94 10.08
N SER A 414 -43.53 19.85 9.98
CA SER A 414 -43.74 20.61 8.75
C SER A 414 -42.61 21.66 8.68
N GLU A 415 -41.64 21.48 7.77
CA GLU A 415 -40.48 22.35 7.53
C GLU A 415 -39.55 22.50 8.73
N ALA A 416 -38.95 21.40 9.20
CA ALA A 416 -37.80 21.47 10.09
C ALA A 416 -36.61 22.02 9.32
N LEU A 417 -36.12 23.20 9.71
CA LEU A 417 -34.83 23.69 9.24
C LEU A 417 -33.77 22.67 9.68
N ILE A 418 -32.96 22.21 8.75
CA ILE A 418 -31.87 21.25 9.03
C ILE A 418 -31.05 21.76 10.20
N GLY A 419 -30.78 20.91 11.18
CA GLY A 419 -29.93 21.25 12.33
C GLY A 419 -30.51 22.22 13.34
N VAL A 420 -31.77 22.66 13.24
CA VAL A 420 -32.42 23.54 14.22
C VAL A 420 -33.40 22.73 15.07
N TYR A 421 -33.14 22.64 16.36
CA TYR A 421 -33.93 21.89 17.31
C TYR A 421 -34.65 22.82 18.30
N GLN A 422 -35.96 22.76 18.32
CA GLN A 422 -36.78 23.39 19.35
C GLN A 422 -37.76 22.33 19.87
N LEU A 423 -37.41 21.71 20.99
CA LEU A 423 -38.14 20.58 21.54
C LEU A 423 -38.77 20.95 22.88
N SER A 424 -39.93 20.38 23.16
CA SER A 424 -40.55 20.41 24.48
C SER A 424 -41.30 19.11 24.72
N GLY A 425 -41.30 18.68 25.96
CA GLY A 425 -41.96 17.43 26.35
C GLY A 425 -41.94 17.22 27.86
N ASP A 426 -42.42 16.07 28.30
CA ASP A 426 -42.43 15.65 29.69
C ASP A 426 -41.33 14.65 29.98
N ILE A 427 -40.86 14.66 31.25
CA ILE A 427 -39.89 13.72 31.79
C ILE A 427 -40.47 13.15 33.07
N ASN A 428 -40.36 11.85 33.23
CA ASN A 428 -40.75 11.18 34.46
C ASN A 428 -39.51 10.91 35.32
N LEU A 429 -39.45 11.54 36.49
CA LEU A 429 -38.48 11.25 37.53
C LEU A 429 -39.03 10.14 38.41
N ILE A 430 -38.39 9.00 38.46
CA ILE A 430 -38.75 7.82 39.22
C ILE A 430 -37.59 7.45 40.13
N ARG A 431 -37.82 7.34 41.42
CA ARG A 431 -36.85 6.80 42.38
C ARG A 431 -37.39 5.45 42.81
N GLY A 432 -36.94 4.37 42.18
CA GLY A 432 -37.33 3.03 42.59
C GLY A 432 -37.06 2.82 44.05
N SER A 433 -37.97 2.15 44.76
CA SER A 433 -37.71 1.67 46.11
C SER A 433 -36.48 0.77 46.10
N LYS A 434 -35.46 1.09 46.92
CA LYS A 434 -34.32 0.20 47.16
C LYS A 434 -34.77 -1.15 47.64
#